data_2e69ad14c02aa834ddb072ee2fc8bbf9
#
_entry.id   2e69ad14c02aa834ddb072ee2fc8bbf9
#
_cell.length_a   1.000
_cell.length_b   1.000
_cell.length_c   1.000
_cell.angle_alpha   90.00
_cell.angle_beta   90.00
_cell.angle_gamma   90.00
#
_symmetry.space_group_name_H-M   'P 1'
#
loop_
_entity.id
_entity.type
_entity.pdbx_description
1 polymer ?
#
loop_
_entity_poly.entity_id
_entity_poly.type
_entity_poly.pdbx_seq_one_letter_code
_entity_poly.pdbx_strand_id
1 'polypeptide(L)'
;MFRRMAPLGNSLYGKISPDSNVVLKRNDELSLGEESFRESYLLGYMLDTETRDSLFSAKWFAHPFDVSLKITRHNEMQEKKIDLVDTFNFLLGLYVESISWPKDGLCVVIGRTRRGEKNMILWRDIDKVSNDDLNAFFVENLAALASDTSRIYVNGDSNLGVTKDVNSMWQLELTEAEFCKKMFDE
;
A
#
# COMPACT_ATOMS: atom_id res chain seq x y z
N MET A 1 -52.14 -14.80 -9.01
CA MET A 1 -51.79 -16.04 -8.29
C MET A 1 -50.30 -15.99 -7.96
N PHE A 2 -49.94 -15.34 -6.85
CA PHE A 2 -48.56 -15.18 -6.46
C PHE A 2 -48.14 -16.37 -5.58
N ARG A 3 -47.25 -17.21 -6.11
CA ARG A 3 -46.54 -18.23 -5.32
C ARG A 3 -45.57 -17.54 -4.38
N ARG A 4 -45.81 -17.57 -3.09
CA ARG A 4 -44.83 -17.21 -2.07
C ARG A 4 -43.68 -18.21 -2.16
N MET A 5 -42.46 -17.70 -2.50
CA MET A 5 -41.25 -18.44 -2.29
C MET A 5 -40.98 -18.52 -0.77
N ALA A 6 -40.82 -19.73 -0.27
CA ALA A 6 -40.41 -19.97 1.11
C ALA A 6 -38.94 -19.48 1.29
N PRO A 7 -38.60 -18.93 2.44
CA PRO A 7 -37.24 -18.49 2.71
C PRO A 7 -36.28 -19.68 2.76
N LEU A 8 -35.16 -19.57 2.03
CA LEU A 8 -34.03 -20.49 2.05
C LEU A 8 -33.20 -20.37 3.36
N GLY A 9 -33.89 -20.26 4.48
CA GLY A 9 -33.26 -20.27 5.79
C GLY A 9 -33.55 -21.60 6.49
N ASN A 10 -32.51 -22.26 6.96
CA ASN A 10 -32.50 -23.41 7.87
C ASN A 10 -32.15 -24.79 7.29
N SER A 11 -31.52 -24.87 6.13
CA SER A 11 -30.98 -26.15 5.68
C SER A 11 -29.57 -26.46 6.21
N LEU A 12 -28.88 -25.51 6.84
CA LEU A 12 -27.50 -25.72 7.37
C LEU A 12 -27.41 -26.12 8.84
N TYR A 13 -28.52 -25.95 9.59
CA TYR A 13 -28.62 -26.43 10.97
C TYR A 13 -29.62 -27.55 11.03
N GLY A 14 -29.16 -28.79 10.86
CA GLY A 14 -29.97 -29.95 11.11
C GLY A 14 -30.62 -29.84 12.50
N LYS A 15 -31.89 -30.23 12.61
CA LYS A 15 -32.63 -30.30 13.89
C LYS A 15 -31.77 -30.99 14.92
N ILE A 16 -31.49 -30.33 16.03
CA ILE A 16 -30.77 -30.90 17.17
C ILE A 16 -31.66 -32.03 17.69
N SER A 17 -31.20 -33.27 17.49
CA SER A 17 -31.79 -34.44 18.15
C SER A 17 -31.31 -34.44 19.59
N PRO A 18 -32.14 -34.78 20.59
CA PRO A 18 -31.73 -34.88 21.99
C PRO A 18 -30.79 -36.07 22.27
N ASP A 19 -30.26 -36.73 21.26
CA ASP A 19 -29.37 -37.87 21.39
C ASP A 19 -27.97 -37.36 21.78
N SER A 20 -27.54 -37.70 23.01
CA SER A 20 -26.29 -37.28 23.59
C SER A 20 -25.05 -37.67 22.74
N ASN A 21 -25.14 -38.78 22.01
CA ASN A 21 -24.06 -39.23 21.14
C ASN A 21 -23.91 -38.36 19.88
N VAL A 22 -24.99 -37.79 19.40
CA VAL A 22 -24.96 -36.86 18.26
C VAL A 22 -24.39 -35.52 18.71
N VAL A 23 -24.65 -35.09 19.93
CA VAL A 23 -24.06 -33.87 20.51
C VAL A 23 -22.57 -34.01 20.74
N LEU A 24 -22.10 -35.18 21.22
CA LEU A 24 -20.67 -35.44 21.39
C LEU A 24 -19.93 -35.46 20.06
N LYS A 25 -20.46 -36.18 19.07
CA LYS A 25 -19.87 -36.17 17.72
C LYS A 25 -19.82 -34.78 17.08
N ARG A 26 -20.87 -34.00 17.30
CA ARG A 26 -20.95 -32.63 16.79
C ARG A 26 -19.94 -31.69 17.47
N ASN A 27 -19.71 -31.88 18.77
CA ASN A 27 -18.70 -31.10 19.49
C ASN A 27 -17.28 -31.48 19.02
N ASP A 28 -17.02 -32.77 18.75
CA ASP A 28 -15.73 -33.22 18.22
C ASP A 28 -15.50 -32.69 16.78
N GLU A 29 -16.53 -32.72 15.95
CA GLU A 29 -16.43 -32.13 14.60
C GLU A 29 -16.28 -30.63 14.64
N LEU A 30 -16.91 -29.93 15.59
CA LEU A 30 -16.73 -28.50 15.78
C LEU A 30 -15.35 -28.16 16.32
N SER A 31 -14.82 -28.95 17.26
CA SER A 31 -13.47 -28.76 17.80
C SER A 31 -12.39 -28.99 16.73
N LEU A 32 -12.55 -30.04 15.90
CA LEU A 32 -11.67 -30.28 14.75
C LEU A 32 -11.75 -29.14 13.71
N GLY A 33 -12.94 -28.59 13.50
CA GLY A 33 -13.15 -27.44 12.63
C GLY A 33 -12.50 -26.18 13.17
N GLU A 34 -12.56 -25.96 14.49
CA GLU A 34 -11.91 -24.82 15.14
C GLU A 34 -10.40 -24.93 15.14
N GLU A 35 -9.85 -26.11 15.38
CA GLU A 35 -8.40 -26.34 15.29
C GLU A 35 -7.89 -26.14 13.85
N SER A 36 -8.56 -26.70 12.88
CA SER A 36 -8.24 -26.51 11.46
C SER A 36 -8.36 -25.04 11.03
N PHE A 37 -9.36 -24.34 11.54
CA PHE A 37 -9.53 -22.91 11.30
C PHE A 37 -8.39 -22.09 11.95
N ARG A 38 -8.04 -22.42 13.19
CA ARG A 38 -6.92 -21.78 13.89
C ARG A 38 -5.60 -21.99 13.20
N GLU A 39 -5.32 -23.23 12.79
CA GLU A 39 -4.10 -23.55 12.04
C GLU A 39 -4.05 -22.82 10.70
N SER A 40 -5.16 -22.81 9.96
CA SER A 40 -5.28 -22.09 8.70
C SER A 40 -5.14 -20.59 8.87
N TYR A 41 -5.73 -20.03 9.93
CA TYR A 41 -5.61 -18.61 10.26
C TYR A 41 -4.20 -18.23 10.68
N LEU A 42 -3.55 -19.03 11.56
CA LEU A 42 -2.16 -18.81 11.98
C LEU A 42 -1.21 -18.93 10.79
N LEU A 43 -1.39 -19.93 9.93
CA LEU A 43 -0.58 -20.09 8.73
C LEU A 43 -0.77 -18.91 7.78
N GLY A 44 -2.02 -18.47 7.57
CA GLY A 44 -2.32 -17.31 6.76
C GLY A 44 -1.69 -16.04 7.32
N TYR A 45 -1.78 -15.83 8.64
CA TYR A 45 -1.17 -14.69 9.31
C TYR A 45 0.36 -14.70 9.23
N MET A 46 0.99 -15.87 9.44
CA MET A 46 2.45 -16.01 9.33
C MET A 46 2.91 -15.77 7.90
N LEU A 47 2.22 -16.33 6.92
CA LEU A 47 2.51 -16.12 5.50
C LEU A 47 2.32 -14.64 5.10
N ASP A 48 1.28 -13.99 5.61
CA ASP A 48 1.01 -12.57 5.35
C ASP A 48 2.12 -11.69 5.95
N THR A 49 2.55 -11.98 7.18
CA THR A 49 3.65 -11.28 7.83
C THR A 49 4.98 -11.49 7.11
N GLU A 50 5.31 -12.73 6.75
CA GLU A 50 6.53 -13.02 5.99
C GLU A 50 6.48 -12.41 4.58
N THR A 51 5.31 -12.37 3.97
CA THR A 51 5.10 -11.77 2.65
C THR A 51 5.24 -10.25 2.72
N ARG A 52 4.73 -9.60 3.76
CA ARG A 52 4.94 -8.16 4.00
C ARG A 52 6.42 -7.82 4.05
N ASP A 53 7.19 -8.54 4.86
CA ASP A 53 8.63 -8.30 5.02
C ASP A 53 9.41 -8.59 3.72
N SER A 54 8.93 -9.51 2.90
CA SER A 54 9.57 -9.86 1.63
C SER A 54 9.13 -8.96 0.46
N LEU A 55 7.88 -8.50 0.47
CA LEU A 55 7.32 -7.63 -0.57
C LEU A 55 7.55 -6.15 -0.32
N PHE A 56 7.83 -5.76 0.91
CA PHE A 56 8.08 -4.39 1.29
C PHE A 56 9.46 -4.25 1.94
N SER A 57 10.38 -3.64 1.23
CA SER A 57 11.68 -3.27 1.78
C SER A 57 11.87 -1.77 1.71
N ALA A 58 12.09 -1.13 2.86
CA ALA A 58 12.42 0.29 2.92
C ALA A 58 13.64 0.67 2.05
N LYS A 59 14.50 -0.31 1.76
CA LYS A 59 15.66 -0.13 0.85
C LYS A 59 15.26 0.19 -0.59
N TRP A 60 14.07 -0.19 -1.04
CA TRP A 60 13.60 0.14 -2.39
C TRP A 60 13.41 1.64 -2.58
N PHE A 61 13.04 2.31 -1.51
CA PHE A 61 12.82 3.75 -1.53
C PHE A 61 14.14 4.54 -1.51
N ALA A 62 15.27 3.90 -1.18
CA ALA A 62 16.58 4.52 -1.34
C ALA A 62 16.95 4.68 -2.82
N HIS A 63 16.59 3.69 -3.64
CA HIS A 63 16.88 3.64 -5.09
C HIS A 63 15.60 3.33 -5.87
N PRO A 64 14.61 4.25 -5.91
CA PRO A 64 13.25 3.94 -6.39
C PRO A 64 13.18 3.65 -7.89
N PHE A 65 14.21 3.98 -8.64
CA PHE A 65 14.26 3.81 -10.10
C PHE A 65 14.90 2.49 -10.56
N ASP A 66 15.49 1.72 -9.64
CA ASP A 66 16.13 0.44 -9.95
C ASP A 66 15.67 -0.68 -8.98
N VAL A 67 14.36 -0.80 -8.83
CA VAL A 67 13.76 -1.81 -7.98
C VAL A 67 13.46 -3.06 -8.78
N SER A 68 13.87 -4.23 -8.27
CA SER A 68 13.51 -5.52 -8.83
C SER A 68 12.98 -6.46 -7.76
N LEU A 69 12.01 -7.30 -8.12
CA LEU A 69 11.48 -8.38 -7.29
C LEU A 69 11.82 -9.73 -7.88
N LYS A 70 12.20 -10.65 -7.00
CA LYS A 70 12.33 -12.06 -7.34
C LYS A 70 10.97 -12.73 -7.19
N ILE A 71 10.38 -13.10 -8.31
CA ILE A 71 9.10 -13.80 -8.36
C ILE A 71 9.32 -15.24 -8.80
N THR A 72 8.60 -16.18 -8.19
CA THR A 72 8.61 -17.57 -8.61
C THR A 72 7.47 -17.80 -9.60
N ARG A 73 7.80 -18.12 -10.85
CA ARG A 73 6.86 -18.55 -11.87
C ARG A 73 7.25 -19.93 -12.37
N HIS A 74 6.31 -20.88 -12.39
CA HIS A 74 6.52 -22.26 -12.87
C HIS A 74 7.73 -22.94 -12.21
N ASN A 75 7.93 -22.75 -10.89
CA ASN A 75 9.07 -23.24 -10.12
C ASN A 75 10.44 -22.65 -10.52
N GLU A 76 10.47 -21.59 -11.31
CA GLU A 76 11.68 -20.85 -11.65
C GLU A 76 11.66 -19.47 -10.99
N MET A 77 12.78 -19.07 -10.39
CA MET A 77 12.95 -17.72 -9.86
C MET A 77 13.27 -16.78 -11.02
N GLN A 78 12.42 -15.79 -11.22
CA GLN A 78 12.60 -14.75 -12.21
C GLN A 78 12.72 -13.39 -11.52
N GLU A 79 13.68 -12.60 -11.93
CA GLU A 79 13.82 -11.20 -11.50
C GLU A 79 13.00 -10.32 -12.42
N LYS A 80 12.08 -9.54 -11.84
CA LYS A 80 11.22 -8.61 -12.57
C LYS A 80 11.43 -7.20 -12.05
N LYS A 81 11.79 -6.28 -12.95
CA LYS A 81 11.84 -4.85 -12.64
C LYS A 81 10.43 -4.33 -12.32
N ILE A 82 10.37 -3.48 -11.31
CA ILE A 82 9.14 -2.82 -10.87
C ILE A 82 9.32 -1.32 -11.05
N ASP A 83 8.33 -0.68 -11.63
CA ASP A 83 8.20 0.77 -11.60
C ASP A 83 7.49 1.18 -10.30
N LEU A 84 8.30 1.64 -9.33
CA LEU A 84 7.78 2.06 -8.03
C LEU A 84 7.00 3.38 -8.14
N VAL A 85 7.39 4.26 -9.08
CA VAL A 85 6.73 5.54 -9.33
C VAL A 85 5.31 5.30 -9.82
N ASP A 86 5.15 4.50 -10.86
CA ASP A 86 3.83 4.17 -11.40
C ASP A 86 2.97 3.37 -10.42
N THR A 87 3.58 2.44 -9.68
CA THR A 87 2.88 1.66 -8.65
C THR A 87 2.30 2.57 -7.58
N PHE A 88 3.06 3.55 -7.11
CA PHE A 88 2.59 4.49 -6.09
C PHE A 88 1.50 5.43 -6.62
N ASN A 89 1.63 5.93 -7.84
CA ASN A 89 0.59 6.71 -8.50
C ASN A 89 -0.74 5.95 -8.57
N PHE A 90 -0.66 4.65 -8.89
CA PHE A 90 -1.83 3.77 -8.93
C PHE A 90 -2.44 3.57 -7.54
N LEU A 91 -1.63 3.29 -6.51
CA LEU A 91 -2.09 3.10 -5.13
C LEU A 91 -2.76 4.36 -4.56
N LEU A 92 -2.26 5.54 -4.89
CA LEU A 92 -2.89 6.81 -4.52
C LEU A 92 -4.18 7.09 -5.30
N GLY A 93 -4.43 6.37 -6.40
CA GLY A 93 -5.50 6.69 -7.35
C GLY A 93 -5.31 8.07 -7.98
N LEU A 94 -4.05 8.40 -8.32
CA LEU A 94 -3.65 9.69 -8.83
C LEU A 94 -3.88 9.78 -10.34
N TYR A 95 -4.60 10.80 -10.77
CA TYR A 95 -4.62 11.22 -12.18
C TYR A 95 -3.39 12.08 -12.42
N VAL A 96 -2.39 11.49 -13.04
CA VAL A 96 -1.11 12.16 -13.29
C VAL A 96 -1.29 13.24 -14.35
N GLU A 97 -0.91 14.48 -14.00
CA GLU A 97 -0.93 15.64 -14.89
C GLU A 97 0.44 15.84 -15.55
N SER A 98 1.51 15.64 -14.78
CA SER A 98 2.87 15.74 -15.30
C SER A 98 3.85 14.86 -14.55
N ILE A 99 4.82 14.31 -15.29
CA ILE A 99 6.01 13.64 -14.77
C ILE A 99 7.23 14.36 -15.36
N SER A 100 8.13 14.80 -14.53
CA SER A 100 9.34 15.49 -14.96
C SER A 100 10.58 14.92 -14.27
N TRP A 101 11.70 14.94 -15.00
CA TRP A 101 13.00 14.49 -14.55
C TRP A 101 13.99 15.67 -14.61
N PRO A 102 13.95 16.58 -13.61
CA PRO A 102 14.72 17.82 -13.67
C PRO A 102 16.23 17.59 -13.62
N LYS A 103 16.67 16.51 -12.96
CA LYS A 103 18.06 16.06 -12.94
C LYS A 103 18.14 14.54 -12.76
N ASP A 104 19.31 13.95 -13.01
CA ASP A 104 19.52 12.53 -12.78
C ASP A 104 19.25 12.18 -11.31
N GLY A 105 18.50 11.13 -11.09
CA GLY A 105 18.11 10.69 -9.75
C GLY A 105 16.99 11.49 -9.07
N LEU A 106 16.32 12.41 -9.77
CA LEU A 106 15.16 13.15 -9.25
C LEU A 106 13.98 13.08 -10.23
N CYS A 107 12.85 12.60 -9.76
CA CYS A 107 11.59 12.59 -10.49
C CYS A 107 10.54 13.35 -9.71
N VAL A 108 9.79 14.21 -10.39
CA VAL A 108 8.69 15.00 -9.84
C VAL A 108 7.41 14.60 -10.55
N VAL A 109 6.43 14.12 -9.80
CA VAL A 109 5.10 13.77 -10.29
C VAL A 109 4.09 14.75 -9.71
N ILE A 110 3.24 15.30 -10.56
CA ILE A 110 2.12 16.15 -10.14
C ILE A 110 0.85 15.54 -10.70
N GLY A 111 -0.18 15.48 -9.87
CA GLY A 111 -1.47 14.94 -10.27
C GLY A 111 -2.56 15.26 -9.29
N ARG A 112 -3.79 14.82 -9.61
CA ARG A 112 -4.97 15.03 -8.78
C ARG A 112 -5.60 13.71 -8.39
N THR A 113 -6.08 13.65 -7.14
CA THR A 113 -6.90 12.53 -6.67
C THR A 113 -8.33 12.63 -7.26
N ARG A 114 -9.12 11.58 -7.11
CA ARG A 114 -10.55 11.58 -7.46
C ARG A 114 -11.34 12.70 -6.78
N ARG A 115 -10.87 13.18 -5.63
CA ARG A 115 -11.50 14.28 -4.87
C ARG A 115 -11.09 15.67 -5.38
N GLY A 116 -10.22 15.73 -6.40
CA GLY A 116 -9.69 16.96 -6.96
C GLY A 116 -8.50 17.55 -6.19
N GLU A 117 -8.04 16.92 -5.12
CA GLU A 117 -6.88 17.34 -4.35
C GLU A 117 -5.62 17.20 -5.19
N LYS A 118 -4.85 18.28 -5.32
CA LYS A 118 -3.60 18.29 -6.04
C LYS A 118 -2.49 17.76 -5.15
N ASN A 119 -1.77 16.77 -5.62
CA ASN A 119 -0.67 16.14 -4.92
C ASN A 119 0.61 16.24 -5.75
N MET A 120 1.73 16.35 -5.04
CA MET A 120 3.07 16.36 -5.60
C MET A 120 3.85 15.21 -4.98
N ILE A 121 4.58 14.46 -5.80
CA ILE A 121 5.42 13.36 -5.34
C ILE A 121 6.85 13.62 -5.82
N LEU A 122 7.77 13.64 -4.87
CA LEU A 122 9.18 13.85 -5.10
C LEU A 122 9.91 12.53 -4.87
N TRP A 123 10.37 11.92 -5.95
CA TRP A 123 11.18 10.72 -5.90
C TRP A 123 12.63 11.06 -6.11
N ARG A 124 13.51 10.62 -5.23
CA ARG A 124 14.94 10.79 -5.38
C ARG A 124 15.70 9.50 -5.15
N ASP A 125 16.77 9.34 -5.87
CA ASP A 125 17.83 8.40 -5.53
C ASP A 125 18.71 9.05 -4.45
N ILE A 126 18.77 8.43 -3.26
CA ILE A 126 19.42 9.03 -2.09
C ILE A 126 20.93 9.21 -2.32
N ASP A 127 21.55 8.33 -3.11
CA ASP A 127 22.98 8.41 -3.40
C ASP A 127 23.30 9.52 -4.41
N LYS A 128 22.35 9.91 -5.25
CA LYS A 128 22.54 10.92 -6.29
C LYS A 128 22.08 12.32 -5.88
N VAL A 129 21.07 12.39 -5.02
CA VAL A 129 20.42 13.66 -4.64
C VAL A 129 20.37 13.75 -3.12
N SER A 130 21.19 14.61 -2.54
CA SER A 130 21.20 14.86 -1.09
C SER A 130 19.95 15.60 -0.62
N ASN A 131 19.76 15.66 0.71
CA ASN A 131 18.67 16.47 1.32
C ASN A 131 18.81 17.95 0.97
N ASP A 132 20.01 18.47 0.99
CA ASP A 132 20.28 19.88 0.70
C ASP A 132 19.99 20.21 -0.76
N ASP A 133 20.39 19.33 -1.68
CA ASP A 133 20.07 19.47 -3.10
C ASP A 133 18.58 19.43 -3.40
N LEU A 134 17.85 18.54 -2.70
CA LEU A 134 16.40 18.46 -2.82
C LEU A 134 15.74 19.72 -2.30
N ASN A 135 16.17 20.22 -1.14
CA ASN A 135 15.66 21.46 -0.55
C ASN A 135 15.91 22.67 -1.44
N ALA A 136 17.14 22.81 -1.93
CA ALA A 136 17.48 23.92 -2.84
C ALA A 136 16.60 23.87 -4.11
N PHE A 137 16.49 22.71 -4.72
CA PHE A 137 15.65 22.51 -5.90
C PHE A 137 14.18 22.81 -5.63
N PHE A 138 13.66 22.37 -4.48
CA PHE A 138 12.27 22.60 -4.09
C PHE A 138 11.98 24.10 -3.93
N VAL A 139 12.83 24.82 -3.21
CA VAL A 139 12.66 26.26 -2.97
C VAL A 139 12.73 27.03 -4.28
N GLU A 140 13.67 26.71 -5.16
CA GLU A 140 13.87 27.43 -6.41
C GLU A 140 12.79 27.14 -7.46
N ASN A 141 12.32 25.90 -7.56
CA ASN A 141 11.52 25.48 -8.71
C ASN A 141 10.09 25.05 -8.36
N LEU A 142 9.84 24.58 -7.14
CA LEU A 142 8.59 23.94 -6.78
C LEU A 142 7.77 24.73 -5.73
N ALA A 143 8.34 25.69 -5.03
CA ALA A 143 7.67 26.42 -3.97
C ALA A 143 6.37 27.10 -4.45
N ALA A 144 6.36 27.68 -5.63
CA ALA A 144 5.18 28.30 -6.23
C ALA A 144 4.09 27.26 -6.56
N LEU A 145 4.47 26.06 -7.03
CA LEU A 145 3.54 24.97 -7.33
C LEU A 145 3.03 24.30 -6.06
N ALA A 146 3.84 24.27 -5.01
CA ALA A 146 3.49 23.71 -3.72
C ALA A 146 2.37 24.50 -3.01
N SER A 147 2.23 25.80 -3.28
CA SER A 147 1.18 26.64 -2.68
C SER A 147 -0.24 26.15 -3.01
N ASP A 148 -0.44 25.54 -4.19
CA ASP A 148 -1.72 24.98 -4.66
C ASP A 148 -1.78 23.45 -4.47
N THR A 149 -0.90 22.88 -3.66
CA THR A 149 -0.82 21.45 -3.42
C THR A 149 -1.35 21.11 -2.04
N SER A 150 -2.13 20.04 -1.93
CA SER A 150 -2.68 19.57 -0.65
C SER A 150 -1.67 18.70 0.10
N ARG A 151 -0.98 17.80 -0.62
CA ARG A 151 0.01 16.89 -0.05
C ARG A 151 1.24 16.79 -0.91
N ILE A 152 2.38 16.71 -0.24
CA ILE A 152 3.69 16.47 -0.85
C ILE A 152 4.24 15.18 -0.26
N TYR A 153 4.50 14.20 -1.13
CA TYR A 153 5.13 12.93 -0.77
C TYR A 153 6.59 12.97 -1.14
N VAL A 154 7.45 12.50 -0.23
CA VAL A 154 8.90 12.41 -0.44
C VAL A 154 9.39 11.06 0.05
N ASN A 155 10.27 10.41 -0.70
CA ASN A 155 10.93 9.19 -0.26
C ASN A 155 12.19 9.51 0.56
N GLY A 156 12.42 8.69 1.58
CA GLY A 156 13.53 8.85 2.49
C GLY A 156 13.40 10.04 3.42
N ASP A 157 14.44 10.29 4.19
CA ASP A 157 14.50 11.43 5.11
C ASP A 157 14.57 12.75 4.33
N SER A 158 13.84 13.77 4.75
CA SER A 158 13.85 15.07 4.08
C SER A 158 13.69 16.23 5.06
N ASN A 159 14.34 17.35 4.75
CA ASN A 159 14.25 18.58 5.52
C ASN A 159 13.17 19.54 4.98
N LEU A 160 12.35 19.12 4.02
CA LEU A 160 11.32 19.98 3.40
C LEU A 160 10.31 20.52 4.39
N GLY A 161 10.04 19.80 5.48
CA GLY A 161 9.17 20.26 6.54
C GLY A 161 9.66 21.52 7.25
N VAL A 162 10.96 21.76 7.27
CA VAL A 162 11.60 22.94 7.88
C VAL A 162 11.47 24.17 6.96
N THR A 163 11.39 23.96 5.64
CA THR A 163 11.22 25.04 4.65
C THR A 163 9.77 25.48 4.48
N LYS A 164 8.87 24.89 5.21
CA LYS A 164 7.44 25.20 5.14
C LYS A 164 7.15 26.57 5.74
N ASP A 165 6.61 27.49 4.94
CA ASP A 165 6.13 28.76 5.41
C ASP A 165 4.90 28.61 6.31
N VAL A 166 4.70 29.55 7.24
CA VAL A 166 3.56 29.58 8.17
C VAL A 166 2.21 29.55 7.45
N ASN A 167 2.16 30.05 6.22
CA ASN A 167 0.96 30.11 5.39
C ASN A 167 0.80 28.91 4.44
N SER A 168 1.74 27.96 4.44
CA SER A 168 1.68 26.79 3.57
C SER A 168 0.65 25.80 4.08
N MET A 169 -0.34 25.46 3.25
CA MET A 169 -1.42 24.53 3.61
C MET A 169 -1.10 23.07 3.27
N TRP A 170 -0.02 22.79 2.52
CA TRP A 170 0.32 21.42 2.16
C TRP A 170 0.83 20.60 3.35
N GLN A 171 0.57 19.32 3.31
CA GLN A 171 1.09 18.35 4.29
C GLN A 171 2.24 17.58 3.65
N LEU A 172 3.32 17.39 4.41
CA LEU A 172 4.44 16.54 4.02
C LEU A 172 4.22 15.14 4.57
N GLU A 173 4.29 14.15 3.69
CA GLU A 173 4.14 12.75 4.05
C GLU A 173 5.27 11.91 3.47
N LEU A 174 5.68 10.86 4.19
CA LEU A 174 6.65 9.90 3.69
C LEU A 174 5.99 8.96 2.70
N THR A 175 6.60 8.82 1.53
CA THR A 175 6.12 7.93 0.48
C THR A 175 6.07 6.48 0.97
N GLU A 176 7.08 6.03 1.73
CA GLU A 176 7.15 4.68 2.29
C GLU A 176 5.97 4.36 3.21
N ALA A 177 5.64 5.30 4.08
CA ALA A 177 4.56 5.11 5.05
C ALA A 177 3.20 5.02 4.35
N GLU A 178 2.94 5.93 3.41
CA GLU A 178 1.68 5.91 2.67
C GLU A 178 1.60 4.73 1.69
N PHE A 179 2.74 4.32 1.10
CA PHE A 179 2.80 3.13 0.25
C PHE A 179 2.44 1.88 1.05
N CYS A 180 3.05 1.70 2.23
CA CYS A 180 2.77 0.57 3.11
C CYS A 180 1.29 0.55 3.51
N LYS A 181 0.77 1.68 3.98
CA LYS A 181 -0.63 1.84 4.34
C LYS A 181 -1.58 1.49 3.21
N LYS A 182 -1.32 1.96 1.99
CA LYS A 182 -2.18 1.69 0.82
C LYS A 182 -2.07 0.27 0.29
N MET A 183 -0.91 -0.36 0.44
CA MET A 183 -0.68 -1.70 -0.04
C MET A 183 -1.26 -2.76 0.88
N PHE A 184 -1.31 -2.50 2.18
CA PHE A 184 -1.73 -3.47 3.20
C PHE A 184 -3.03 -3.09 3.93
N ASP A 185 -3.76 -2.05 3.45
CA ASP A 185 -5.07 -1.62 3.98
C ASP A 185 -5.06 -1.33 5.51
N GLU A 186 -4.00 -0.69 6.01
CA GLU A 186 -3.91 -0.24 7.40
C GLU A 186 -4.53 1.13 7.64
#